data_284400765aa74c629432512984108220
#
_entry.id   284400765aa74c629432512984108220
#
_cell.length_a   1.000
_cell.length_b   1.000
_cell.length_c   1.000
_cell.angle_alpha   90.00
_cell.angle_beta   90.00
_cell.angle_gamma   90.00
#
_symmetry.space_group_name_H-M   'P 1'
#
loop_
_entity.id
_entity.type
_entity.pdbx_description
1 polymer ?
#
loop_
_entity_poly.entity_id
_entity_poly.type
_entity_poly.pdbx_seq_one_letter_code
_entity_poly.pdbx_strand_id
1 'polypeptide(L)'
;EVKEEEPWLLDFRLKALTAFEGKPMPTHWATKDLNNIDFDVIRYYLAKGQTPSRTWDEVPDDVKITFERLGIPEQERKFLAGVEAQFDSEAAYSRMNEDLEEKGVIFVGSTEGLKNHPEIFKKWFGKVIPTTDNKFSALNSAVFSGGSFIYIPPGVKLEQPLQAYFRINA
;
A
#
# COMPACT_ATOMS: atom_id res chain seq x y z
N GLU A 1 -14.41 -7.85 9.32
CA GLU A 1 -14.81 -7.28 10.63
C GLU A 1 -13.81 -6.21 11.11
N VAL A 2 -12.50 -6.39 10.92
CA VAL A 2 -11.50 -5.40 11.41
C VAL A 2 -11.42 -4.15 10.55
N LYS A 3 -11.69 -4.24 9.24
CA LYS A 3 -11.56 -3.13 8.28
C LYS A 3 -12.88 -2.66 7.68
N GLU A 4 -14.02 -3.24 8.05
CA GLU A 4 -15.34 -2.90 7.48
C GLU A 4 -15.33 -2.87 5.94
N GLU A 5 -14.64 -3.84 5.32
CA GLU A 5 -14.48 -3.92 3.88
C GLU A 5 -15.79 -4.27 3.17
N GLU A 6 -15.97 -3.74 1.96
CA GLU A 6 -17.12 -4.08 1.12
C GLU A 6 -17.12 -5.58 0.72
N PRO A 7 -18.31 -6.21 0.55
CA PRO A 7 -18.43 -7.64 0.25
C PRO A 7 -17.62 -8.11 -0.95
N TRP A 8 -17.53 -7.31 -2.02
CA TRP A 8 -16.76 -7.68 -3.20
C TRP A 8 -15.27 -7.85 -2.91
N LEU A 9 -14.72 -7.10 -1.95
CA LEU A 9 -13.32 -7.18 -1.58
C LEU A 9 -13.04 -8.45 -0.77
N LEU A 10 -13.97 -8.83 0.10
CA LEU A 10 -13.89 -10.11 0.81
C LEU A 10 -13.91 -11.27 -0.18
N ASP A 11 -14.82 -11.27 -1.15
CA ASP A 11 -14.87 -12.28 -2.22
C ASP A 11 -13.56 -12.34 -3.01
N PHE A 12 -12.98 -11.18 -3.33
CA PHE A 12 -11.69 -11.08 -4.00
C PHE A 12 -10.58 -11.74 -3.17
N ARG A 13 -10.52 -11.43 -1.88
CA ARG A 13 -9.52 -12.02 -0.96
C ARG A 13 -9.66 -13.54 -0.82
N LEU A 14 -10.88 -14.05 -0.69
CA LEU A 14 -11.14 -15.48 -0.57
C LEU A 14 -10.74 -16.24 -1.84
N LYS A 15 -11.05 -15.69 -3.00
CA LYS A 15 -10.60 -16.24 -4.29
C LYS A 15 -9.07 -16.23 -4.41
N ALA A 16 -8.44 -15.15 -3.96
CA ALA A 16 -6.99 -15.04 -3.95
C ALA A 16 -6.35 -16.05 -2.98
N LEU A 17 -6.94 -16.27 -1.81
CA LEU A 17 -6.48 -17.29 -0.84
C LEU A 17 -6.56 -18.68 -1.46
N THR A 18 -7.68 -19.04 -2.06
CA THR A 18 -7.84 -20.32 -2.76
C THR A 18 -6.78 -20.50 -3.87
N ALA A 19 -6.51 -19.42 -4.62
CA ALA A 19 -5.46 -19.44 -5.63
C ALA A 19 -4.07 -19.62 -5.03
N PHE A 20 -3.79 -18.97 -3.88
CA PHE A 20 -2.53 -19.14 -3.15
C PHE A 20 -2.32 -20.59 -2.69
N GLU A 21 -3.32 -21.20 -2.09
CA GLU A 21 -3.25 -22.59 -1.60
C GLU A 21 -2.99 -23.57 -2.74
N GLY A 22 -3.67 -23.38 -3.87
CA GLY A 22 -3.55 -24.27 -5.05
C GLY A 22 -2.31 -24.06 -5.91
N LYS A 23 -1.60 -22.94 -5.79
CA LYS A 23 -0.44 -22.64 -6.64
C LYS A 23 0.87 -23.21 -6.08
N PRO A 24 1.72 -23.80 -6.95
CA PRO A 24 3.06 -24.20 -6.56
C PRO A 24 3.95 -22.96 -6.35
N MET A 25 5.08 -23.17 -5.66
CA MET A 25 6.13 -22.16 -5.58
C MET A 25 6.69 -21.87 -6.98
N PRO A 26 7.00 -20.60 -7.30
CA PRO A 26 7.47 -20.20 -8.63
C PRO A 26 8.96 -20.51 -8.84
N THR A 27 9.32 -21.79 -8.84
CA THR A 27 10.71 -22.26 -8.90
C THR A 27 11.41 -21.99 -10.24
N HIS A 28 10.66 -21.60 -11.27
CA HIS A 28 11.21 -21.31 -12.61
C HIS A 28 11.91 -19.94 -12.71
N TRP A 29 11.63 -19.02 -11.80
CA TRP A 29 12.29 -17.71 -11.73
C TRP A 29 12.82 -17.35 -10.33
N ALA A 30 12.42 -18.09 -9.33
CA ALA A 30 12.79 -17.83 -7.93
C ALA A 30 13.84 -18.84 -7.44
N THR A 31 14.60 -18.44 -6.41
CA THR A 31 15.56 -19.34 -5.79
C THR A 31 14.85 -20.47 -5.04
N LYS A 32 15.54 -21.61 -4.87
CA LYS A 32 15.00 -22.74 -4.11
C LYS A 32 14.78 -22.41 -2.63
N ASP A 33 15.44 -21.38 -2.13
CA ASP A 33 15.32 -20.94 -0.72
C ASP A 33 13.92 -20.46 -0.38
N LEU A 34 13.15 -19.98 -1.38
CA LEU A 34 11.75 -19.63 -1.18
C LEU A 34 10.87 -20.81 -0.74
N ASN A 35 11.27 -22.05 -1.01
CA ASN A 35 10.54 -23.23 -0.54
C ASN A 35 10.63 -23.42 0.98
N ASN A 36 11.56 -22.72 1.66
CA ASN A 36 11.75 -22.77 3.09
C ASN A 36 10.87 -21.77 3.85
N ILE A 37 10.06 -20.97 3.13
CA ILE A 37 9.15 -20.01 3.78
C ILE A 37 8.01 -20.78 4.44
N ASP A 38 7.92 -20.63 5.76
CA ASP A 38 6.78 -21.09 6.53
C ASP A 38 5.73 -19.98 6.57
N PHE A 39 4.69 -20.12 5.76
CA PHE A 39 3.63 -19.14 5.65
C PHE A 39 2.71 -19.09 6.87
N ASP A 40 2.68 -20.14 7.69
CA ASP A 40 1.79 -20.23 8.85
C ASP A 40 2.30 -19.41 10.04
N VAL A 41 3.61 -19.16 10.13
CA VAL A 41 4.19 -18.34 11.19
C VAL A 41 4.17 -16.84 10.90
N ILE A 42 3.83 -16.44 9.67
CA ILE A 42 3.82 -15.03 9.26
C ILE A 42 2.57 -14.33 9.80
N ARG A 43 2.77 -13.22 10.48
CA ARG A 43 1.68 -12.34 10.88
C ARG A 43 1.40 -11.31 9.79
N TYR A 44 0.36 -11.56 9.01
CA TYR A 44 0.03 -10.77 7.81
C TYR A 44 -0.60 -9.41 8.07
N TYR A 45 -1.10 -9.15 9.26
CA TYR A 45 -1.74 -7.88 9.61
C TYR A 45 -1.45 -7.44 11.04
N LEU A 46 -1.02 -6.19 11.18
CA LEU A 46 -0.81 -5.50 12.45
C LEU A 46 -1.56 -4.17 12.41
N ALA A 47 -2.71 -4.11 13.09
CA ALA A 47 -3.46 -2.86 13.24
C ALA A 47 -2.73 -1.93 14.22
N LYS A 48 -2.49 -0.69 13.83
CA LYS A 48 -1.98 0.36 14.74
C LYS A 48 -3.06 1.33 15.20
N GLY A 49 -4.25 1.31 14.59
CA GLY A 49 -5.40 2.11 15.01
C GLY A 49 -5.21 3.63 14.91
N GLN A 50 -4.31 4.09 14.03
CA GLN A 50 -4.05 5.52 13.84
C GLN A 50 -4.57 5.98 12.48
N THR A 51 -5.24 7.14 12.47
CA THR A 51 -5.56 7.85 11.23
C THR A 51 -4.28 8.48 10.69
N PRO A 52 -4.02 8.42 9.37
CA PRO A 52 -2.85 9.06 8.78
C PRO A 52 -2.81 10.55 9.09
N SER A 53 -1.65 11.03 9.56
CA SER A 53 -1.42 12.45 9.83
C SER A 53 -1.21 13.18 8.50
N ARG A 54 -1.79 14.37 8.36
CA ARG A 54 -1.58 15.25 7.20
C ARG A 54 -0.41 16.21 7.36
N THR A 55 -0.04 16.47 8.60
CA THR A 55 1.10 17.36 8.91
C THR A 55 2.21 16.56 9.58
N TRP A 56 3.46 16.94 9.33
CA TRP A 56 4.61 16.27 9.93
C TRP A 56 4.63 16.39 11.46
N ASP A 57 4.11 17.46 12.00
CA ASP A 57 4.09 17.72 13.44
C ASP A 57 3.21 16.73 14.21
N GLU A 58 2.16 16.23 13.56
CA GLU A 58 1.23 15.23 14.11
C GLU A 58 1.74 13.80 14.02
N VAL A 59 2.82 13.56 13.26
CA VAL A 59 3.40 12.22 13.10
C VAL A 59 4.02 11.76 14.43
N PRO A 60 3.78 10.53 14.90
CA PRO A 60 4.39 10.00 16.11
C PRO A 60 5.93 10.05 16.08
N ASP A 61 6.55 10.29 17.23
CA ASP A 61 8.00 10.51 17.32
C ASP A 61 8.82 9.28 16.92
N ASP A 62 8.34 8.08 17.16
CA ASP A 62 8.97 6.83 16.74
C ASP A 62 9.03 6.70 15.21
N VAL A 63 8.00 7.21 14.52
CA VAL A 63 7.98 7.29 13.06
C VAL A 63 8.94 8.38 12.58
N LYS A 64 8.93 9.57 13.21
CA LYS A 64 9.87 10.67 12.89
C LYS A 64 11.32 10.23 12.99
N ILE A 65 11.70 9.60 14.11
CA ILE A 65 13.06 9.06 14.34
C ILE A 65 13.45 8.07 13.24
N THR A 66 12.48 7.29 12.76
CA THR A 66 12.73 6.34 11.68
C THR A 66 13.08 7.04 10.38
N PHE A 67 12.32 8.09 10.01
CA PHE A 67 12.58 8.86 8.80
C PHE A 67 13.94 9.58 8.88
N GLU A 68 14.32 10.07 10.06
CA GLU A 68 15.64 10.66 10.29
C GLU A 68 16.77 9.63 10.11
N ARG A 69 16.58 8.42 10.65
CA ARG A 69 17.57 7.33 10.48
C ARG A 69 17.71 6.85 9.04
N LEU A 70 16.64 6.92 8.25
CA LEU A 70 16.65 6.62 6.82
C LEU A 70 17.31 7.73 5.99
N GLY A 71 17.67 8.86 6.62
CA GLY A 71 18.29 9.98 5.96
C GLY A 71 17.38 10.70 4.98
N ILE A 72 16.05 10.70 5.21
CA ILE A 72 15.08 11.41 4.38
C ILE A 72 14.98 12.85 4.91
N PRO A 73 15.68 13.83 4.29
CA PRO A 73 15.73 15.18 4.79
C PRO A 73 14.35 15.85 4.74
N GLU A 74 14.07 16.72 5.69
CA GLU A 74 12.88 17.57 5.67
C GLU A 74 12.74 18.36 4.35
N GLN A 75 13.87 18.71 3.75
CA GLN A 75 13.92 19.41 2.46
C GLN A 75 13.41 18.55 1.29
N GLU A 76 13.70 17.24 1.26
CA GLU A 76 13.15 16.35 0.23
C GLU A 76 11.63 16.25 0.33
N ARG A 77 11.08 16.21 1.52
CA ARG A 77 9.63 16.19 1.77
C ARG A 77 8.93 17.44 1.26
N LYS A 78 9.59 18.58 1.28
CA LYS A 78 9.07 19.87 0.74
C LYS A 78 9.15 19.95 -0.79
N PHE A 79 10.08 19.21 -1.40
CA PHE A 79 10.32 19.23 -2.85
C PHE A 79 9.43 18.25 -3.63
N LEU A 80 8.90 17.23 -2.99
CA LEU A 80 8.09 16.20 -3.64
C LEU A 80 6.67 16.71 -3.93
N ALA A 81 6.09 16.27 -5.04
CA ALA A 81 4.70 16.54 -5.39
C ALA A 81 3.71 15.91 -4.37
N GLY A 82 4.12 14.82 -3.75
CA GLY A 82 3.40 14.15 -2.67
C GLY A 82 4.29 13.13 -1.98
N VAL A 83 4.03 12.90 -0.71
CA VAL A 83 4.74 11.93 0.13
C VAL A 83 3.72 11.11 0.90
N GLU A 84 3.89 9.80 0.85
CA GLU A 84 3.17 8.87 1.72
C GLU A 84 4.18 8.04 2.52
N ALA A 85 3.92 7.87 3.79
CA ALA A 85 4.69 6.99 4.67
C ALA A 85 3.79 5.92 5.25
N GLN A 86 4.13 4.68 5.02
CA GLN A 86 3.47 3.52 5.58
C GLN A 86 4.34 2.90 6.67
N PHE A 87 3.72 2.59 7.80
CA PHE A 87 4.35 1.92 8.92
C PHE A 87 3.56 0.65 9.25
N ASP A 88 4.23 -0.51 9.19
CA ASP A 88 3.61 -1.83 9.27
C ASP A 88 2.49 -1.99 8.23
N SER A 89 1.24 -2.14 8.66
CA SER A 89 0.11 -2.45 7.77
C SER A 89 -0.75 -1.24 7.38
N GLU A 90 -0.41 -0.02 7.81
CA GLU A 90 -1.25 1.16 7.62
C GLU A 90 -0.44 2.41 7.28
N ALA A 91 -1.07 3.34 6.54
CA ALA A 91 -0.47 4.63 6.26
C ALA A 91 -0.37 5.46 7.56
N ALA A 92 0.82 6.00 7.84
CA ALA A 92 1.08 6.83 9.00
C ALA A 92 1.11 8.33 8.67
N TYR A 93 1.43 8.67 7.40
CA TYR A 93 1.52 10.03 6.92
C TYR A 93 1.22 10.10 5.44
N SER A 94 0.45 11.09 5.02
CA SER A 94 0.19 11.39 3.62
C SER A 94 0.10 12.90 3.41
N ARG A 95 0.82 13.41 2.41
CA ARG A 95 0.77 14.80 1.98
C ARG A 95 0.92 14.89 0.48
N MET A 96 0.12 15.74 -0.14
CA MET A 96 0.25 16.13 -1.53
C MET A 96 0.18 17.66 -1.66
N ASN A 97 0.75 18.19 -2.72
CA ASN A 97 0.64 19.64 -3.01
C ASN A 97 -0.81 19.98 -3.38
N GLU A 98 -1.32 21.08 -2.81
CA GLU A 98 -2.70 21.55 -3.03
C GLU A 98 -3.02 21.77 -4.52
N ASP A 99 -2.11 22.31 -5.29
CA ASP A 99 -2.26 22.50 -6.74
C ASP A 99 -2.56 21.20 -7.51
N LEU A 100 -2.07 20.06 -7.02
CA LEU A 100 -2.32 18.75 -7.63
C LEU A 100 -3.66 18.18 -7.18
N GLU A 101 -4.04 18.41 -5.93
CA GLU A 101 -5.37 18.08 -5.43
C GLU A 101 -6.46 18.82 -6.21
N GLU A 102 -6.28 20.11 -6.45
CA GLU A 102 -7.19 20.94 -7.29
C GLU A 102 -7.30 20.42 -8.73
N LYS A 103 -6.24 19.82 -9.26
CA LYS A 103 -6.23 19.18 -10.59
C LYS A 103 -6.83 17.77 -10.58
N GLY A 104 -7.32 17.30 -9.42
CA GLY A 104 -7.93 15.98 -9.25
C GLY A 104 -6.94 14.81 -9.15
N VAL A 105 -5.66 15.08 -8.88
CA VAL A 105 -4.70 14.04 -8.54
C VAL A 105 -5.03 13.49 -7.17
N ILE A 106 -4.96 12.17 -7.02
CA ILE A 106 -5.20 11.47 -5.75
C ILE A 106 -3.92 10.73 -5.39
N PHE A 107 -3.44 10.92 -4.17
CA PHE A 107 -2.35 10.14 -3.59
C PHE A 107 -2.62 9.92 -2.10
N VAL A 108 -3.15 8.76 -1.78
CA VAL A 108 -3.60 8.39 -0.43
C VAL A 108 -3.27 6.92 -0.15
N GLY A 109 -3.38 6.51 1.09
CA GLY A 109 -3.28 5.10 1.44
C GLY A 109 -4.38 4.26 0.80
N SER A 110 -4.10 2.97 0.53
CA SER A 110 -5.04 2.08 -0.15
C SER A 110 -6.38 1.94 0.57
N THR A 111 -6.40 1.99 1.91
CA THR A 111 -7.64 1.94 2.71
C THR A 111 -8.51 3.17 2.47
N GLU A 112 -7.91 4.36 2.43
CA GLU A 112 -8.60 5.61 2.12
C GLU A 112 -9.06 5.64 0.66
N GLY A 113 -8.20 5.23 -0.27
CA GLY A 113 -8.53 5.12 -1.69
C GLY A 113 -9.71 4.18 -1.95
N LEU A 114 -9.74 3.04 -1.27
CA LEU A 114 -10.85 2.09 -1.35
C LEU A 114 -12.17 2.69 -0.84
N LYS A 115 -12.13 3.43 0.28
CA LYS A 115 -13.30 4.04 0.90
C LYS A 115 -13.85 5.21 0.08
N ASN A 116 -12.97 6.09 -0.40
CA ASN A 116 -13.36 7.35 -1.03
C ASN A 116 -13.49 7.25 -2.56
N HIS A 117 -12.82 6.26 -3.18
CA HIS A 117 -12.78 6.07 -4.64
C HIS A 117 -13.02 4.61 -5.06
N PRO A 118 -14.10 3.95 -4.54
CA PRO A 118 -14.33 2.52 -4.75
C PRO A 118 -14.47 2.13 -6.22
N GLU A 119 -15.01 3.01 -7.06
CA GLU A 119 -15.20 2.74 -8.50
C GLU A 119 -13.89 2.61 -9.26
N ILE A 120 -12.91 3.49 -8.94
CA ILE A 120 -11.57 3.43 -9.54
C ILE A 120 -10.87 2.15 -9.04
N PHE A 121 -10.98 1.88 -7.76
CA PHE A 121 -10.38 0.71 -7.13
C PHE A 121 -10.92 -0.59 -7.76
N LYS A 122 -12.24 -0.77 -7.81
CA LYS A 122 -12.90 -1.94 -8.44
C LYS A 122 -12.51 -2.13 -9.90
N LYS A 123 -12.35 -1.02 -10.63
CA LYS A 123 -12.03 -1.06 -12.06
C LYS A 123 -10.64 -1.63 -12.33
N TRP A 124 -9.65 -1.31 -11.50
CA TRP A 124 -8.24 -1.57 -11.80
C TRP A 124 -7.55 -2.55 -10.86
N PHE A 125 -8.01 -2.67 -9.62
CA PHE A 125 -7.38 -3.53 -8.63
C PHE A 125 -7.37 -5.00 -9.06
N GLY A 126 -6.21 -5.64 -8.99
CA GLY A 126 -6.03 -7.03 -9.40
C GLY A 126 -6.17 -7.28 -10.91
N LYS A 127 -6.15 -6.24 -11.76
CA LYS A 127 -6.27 -6.38 -13.22
C LYS A 127 -4.92 -6.41 -13.92
N VAL A 128 -3.96 -5.61 -13.48
CA VAL A 128 -2.62 -5.56 -14.08
C VAL A 128 -1.80 -6.78 -13.65
N ILE A 129 -1.78 -7.05 -12.36
CA ILE A 129 -1.20 -8.29 -11.81
C ILE A 129 -2.36 -9.08 -11.18
N PRO A 130 -2.89 -10.08 -11.89
CA PRO A 130 -4.03 -10.85 -11.38
C PRO A 130 -3.61 -11.84 -10.28
N THR A 131 -4.57 -12.26 -9.47
CA THR A 131 -4.37 -13.29 -8.43
C THR A 131 -3.87 -14.62 -9.00
N THR A 132 -4.06 -14.80 -10.30
CA THR A 132 -3.67 -16.03 -11.03
C THR A 132 -2.24 -16.00 -11.59
N ASP A 133 -1.51 -14.88 -11.45
CA ASP A 133 -0.17 -14.76 -12.00
C ASP A 133 0.79 -15.77 -11.33
N ASN A 134 1.06 -15.62 -10.05
CA ASN A 134 1.92 -16.55 -9.29
C ASN A 134 1.45 -16.67 -7.83
N LYS A 135 2.12 -17.55 -7.04
CA LYS A 135 1.76 -17.79 -5.64
C LYS A 135 1.85 -16.53 -4.77
N PHE A 136 2.85 -15.69 -4.98
CA PHE A 136 3.04 -14.47 -4.20
C PHE A 136 2.05 -13.36 -4.59
N SER A 137 1.67 -13.24 -5.86
CA SER A 137 0.61 -12.31 -6.26
C SER A 137 -0.74 -12.72 -5.68
N ALA A 138 -1.02 -14.02 -5.60
CA ALA A 138 -2.19 -14.55 -4.92
C ALA A 138 -2.17 -14.24 -3.42
N LEU A 139 -1.04 -14.50 -2.74
CA LEU A 139 -0.88 -14.18 -1.32
C LEU A 139 -1.06 -12.69 -1.05
N ASN A 140 -0.37 -11.84 -1.80
CA ASN A 140 -0.51 -10.39 -1.67
C ASN A 140 -1.97 -9.95 -1.84
N SER A 141 -2.68 -10.50 -2.82
CA SER A 141 -4.08 -10.18 -3.07
C SER A 141 -5.01 -10.65 -1.94
N ALA A 142 -4.68 -11.75 -1.27
CA ALA A 142 -5.45 -12.25 -0.15
C ALA A 142 -5.28 -11.41 1.12
N VAL A 143 -4.05 -10.97 1.40
CA VAL A 143 -3.67 -10.39 2.71
C VAL A 143 -3.25 -8.94 2.66
N PHE A 144 -3.29 -8.26 1.50
CA PHE A 144 -2.89 -6.86 1.44
C PHE A 144 -3.65 -6.02 2.48
N SER A 145 -2.96 -5.09 3.12
CA SER A 145 -3.53 -4.25 4.18
C SER A 145 -3.25 -2.78 3.98
N GLY A 146 -2.13 -2.46 3.42
CA GLY A 146 -1.72 -1.11 3.08
C GLY A 146 -1.24 -1.03 1.63
N GLY A 147 -0.78 0.13 1.26
CA GLY A 147 -0.29 0.45 -0.08
C GLY A 147 -0.67 1.84 -0.48
N SER A 148 -0.10 2.34 -1.56
CA SER A 148 -0.39 3.65 -2.11
C SER A 148 -1.47 3.55 -3.18
N PHE A 149 -2.51 4.37 -3.05
CA PHE A 149 -3.50 4.58 -4.10
C PHE A 149 -3.19 5.89 -4.81
N ILE A 150 -2.81 5.78 -6.08
CA ILE A 150 -2.43 6.92 -6.91
C ILE A 150 -3.33 6.97 -8.12
N TYR A 151 -3.96 8.12 -8.34
CA TYR A 151 -4.72 8.41 -9.55
C TYR A 151 -4.32 9.76 -10.12
N ILE A 152 -3.97 9.78 -11.39
CA ILE A 152 -3.63 10.99 -12.14
C ILE A 152 -4.64 11.12 -13.27
N PRO A 153 -5.47 12.19 -13.28
CA PRO A 153 -6.47 12.39 -14.34
C PRO A 153 -5.85 12.53 -15.72
N PRO A 154 -6.59 12.20 -16.79
CA PRO A 154 -6.16 12.43 -18.16
C PRO A 154 -5.74 13.89 -18.41
N GLY A 155 -4.59 14.08 -19.05
CA GLY A 155 -4.04 15.41 -19.37
C GLY A 155 -3.28 16.09 -18.24
N VAL A 156 -3.29 15.56 -17.03
CA VAL A 156 -2.48 16.08 -15.91
C VAL A 156 -1.07 15.51 -15.99
N LYS A 157 -0.07 16.38 -15.88
CA LYS A 157 1.34 16.03 -15.84
C LYS A 157 1.92 16.46 -14.51
N LEU A 158 2.63 15.57 -13.84
CA LEU A 158 3.42 15.87 -12.65
C LEU A 158 4.83 16.27 -13.05
N GLU A 159 5.29 17.41 -12.56
CA GLU A 159 6.66 17.89 -12.78
C GLU A 159 7.62 17.33 -11.74
N GLN A 160 7.11 17.00 -10.56
CA GLN A 160 7.85 16.42 -9.46
C GLN A 160 7.37 15.01 -9.17
N PRO A 161 8.23 14.11 -8.69
CA PRO A 161 7.85 12.74 -8.37
C PRO A 161 6.94 12.68 -7.13
N LEU A 162 6.06 11.68 -7.10
CA LEU A 162 5.42 11.19 -5.89
C LEU A 162 6.34 10.15 -5.26
N GLN A 163 6.38 10.09 -3.93
CA GLN A 163 7.23 9.16 -3.21
C GLN A 163 6.48 8.48 -2.07
N ALA A 164 6.59 7.15 -2.01
CA ALA A 164 6.04 6.35 -0.94
C ALA A 164 7.16 5.63 -0.18
N TYR A 165 7.10 5.64 1.14
CA TYR A 165 8.02 4.96 2.03
C TYR A 165 7.30 3.87 2.79
N PHE A 166 7.85 2.67 2.75
CA PHE A 166 7.32 1.51 3.46
C PHE A 166 8.31 1.04 4.51
N ARG A 167 7.87 0.93 5.75
CA ARG A 167 8.65 0.32 6.82
C ARG A 167 7.90 -0.86 7.42
N ILE A 168 8.57 -1.97 7.49
CA ILE A 168 8.12 -3.19 8.18
C ILE A 168 9.04 -3.41 9.37
N ASN A 169 8.48 -3.53 10.57
CA ASN A 169 9.24 -3.95 11.74
C ASN A 169 9.41 -5.47 11.72
N ALA A 170 10.63 -5.90 12.06
CA ALA A 170 10.94 -7.32 12.27
C ALA A 170 10.50 -7.77 13.67
#